data_eef440df5bd16eb03beea3ef0b7dc0b0
#
_entry.id   eef440df5bd16eb03beea3ef0b7dc0b0
#
_cell.length_a   1.000
_cell.length_b   1.000
_cell.length_c   1.000
_cell.angle_alpha   90.00
_cell.angle_beta   90.00
_cell.angle_gamma   90.00
#
_symmetry.space_group_name_H-M   'P 1'
#
loop_
_entity.id
_entity.type
_entity.pdbx_description
1 polymer ?
#
loop_
_entity_poly.entity_id
_entity_poly.type
_entity_poly.pdbx_seq_one_letter_code
_entity_poly.pdbx_strand_id
1 'polypeptide(L)'
;VAGLLSTLKDYFTFTQMLACGGSLNGVQILKESTVKMMHTPQLSAEQRNSYNDPAEDPCSFGKAYTYGYGVRVLTGTQPNCVASIGEWGWSGALGTWMAIDPAKNLFFVYAHQNMSPEHSSFVPDLMRAIYASIE
;
A
#
# COMPACT_ATOMS: atom_id res chain seq x y z
N VAL A 1 10.97 13.36 1.99
CA VAL A 1 11.98 13.23 3.04
C VAL A 1 11.89 11.84 3.64
N ALA A 2 12.99 11.07 3.61
CA ALA A 2 13.07 9.77 4.25
C ALA A 2 13.13 9.95 5.78
N GLY A 3 12.20 9.35 6.52
CA GLY A 3 12.13 9.48 7.98
C GLY A 3 12.76 8.32 8.73
N LEU A 4 12.67 7.10 8.19
CA LEU A 4 13.13 5.90 8.85
C LEU A 4 13.98 5.05 7.91
N LEU A 5 15.01 4.42 8.47
CA LEU A 5 15.77 3.35 7.85
C LEU A 5 15.36 2.03 8.51
N SER A 6 15.17 0.98 7.72
CA SER A 6 14.77 -0.32 8.22
C SER A 6 15.44 -1.44 7.42
N THR A 7 15.34 -2.66 7.91
CA THR A 7 15.66 -3.86 7.15
C THR A 7 14.38 -4.43 6.52
N LEU A 8 14.51 -5.23 5.46
CA LEU A 8 13.37 -5.93 4.87
C LEU A 8 12.64 -6.80 5.90
N LYS A 9 13.39 -7.49 6.75
CA LYS A 9 12.85 -8.36 7.81
C LYS A 9 12.04 -7.59 8.84
N ASP A 10 12.55 -6.47 9.32
CA ASP A 10 11.87 -5.69 10.36
C ASP A 10 10.61 -5.04 9.80
N TYR A 11 10.69 -4.50 8.57
CA TYR A 11 9.54 -3.89 7.91
C TYR A 11 8.47 -4.93 7.53
N PHE A 12 8.88 -6.15 7.13
CA PHE A 12 7.98 -7.28 6.94
C PHE A 12 7.25 -7.63 8.24
N THR A 13 7.97 -7.71 9.36
CA THR A 13 7.41 -7.99 10.68
C THR A 13 6.38 -6.93 11.10
N PHE A 14 6.68 -5.65 10.84
CA PHE A 14 5.75 -4.54 11.05
C PHE A 14 4.51 -4.67 10.16
N THR A 15 4.70 -4.96 8.88
CA THR A 15 3.58 -5.15 7.92
C THR A 15 2.71 -6.33 8.32
N GLN A 16 3.30 -7.44 8.77
CA GLN A 16 2.57 -8.60 9.30
C GLN A 16 1.72 -8.23 10.52
N MET A 17 2.26 -7.46 11.44
CA MET A 17 1.53 -6.96 12.60
C MET A 17 0.29 -6.15 12.16
N LEU A 18 0.44 -5.28 11.17
CA LEU A 18 -0.68 -4.52 10.60
C LEU A 18 -1.71 -5.44 9.91
N ALA A 19 -1.26 -6.40 9.11
CA ALA A 19 -2.13 -7.38 8.45
C ALA A 19 -2.91 -8.25 9.44
N CYS A 20 -2.34 -8.50 10.62
CA CYS A 20 -2.97 -9.21 11.74
C CYS A 20 -3.79 -8.28 12.67
N GLY A 21 -4.26 -7.14 12.18
CA GLY A 21 -5.11 -6.24 12.96
C GLY A 21 -4.43 -5.58 14.15
N GLY A 22 -3.10 -5.38 14.08
CA GLY A 22 -2.33 -4.68 15.10
C GLY A 22 -1.70 -5.58 16.16
N SER A 23 -1.76 -6.91 15.98
CA SER A 23 -1.14 -7.87 16.89
C SER A 23 -0.16 -8.79 16.18
N LEU A 24 0.84 -9.26 16.89
CA LEU A 24 1.81 -10.24 16.38
C LEU A 24 2.33 -11.10 17.53
N ASN A 25 2.40 -12.42 17.31
CA ASN A 25 2.90 -13.40 18.29
C ASN A 25 2.24 -13.27 19.68
N GLY A 26 0.94 -12.97 19.71
CA GLY A 26 0.18 -12.81 20.94
C GLY A 26 0.36 -11.45 21.65
N VAL A 27 1.12 -10.52 21.04
CA VAL A 27 1.31 -9.17 21.58
C VAL A 27 0.48 -8.18 20.77
N GLN A 28 -0.39 -7.45 21.44
CA GLN A 28 -1.17 -6.36 20.85
C GLN A 28 -0.36 -5.07 20.88
N ILE A 29 0.02 -4.56 19.70
CA ILE A 29 0.78 -3.31 19.52
C ILE A 29 -0.17 -2.15 19.24
N LEU A 30 -1.13 -2.35 18.34
CA LEU A 30 -2.17 -1.38 17.99
C LEU A 30 -3.54 -2.04 18.21
N LYS A 31 -4.54 -1.26 18.60
CA LYS A 31 -5.92 -1.74 18.61
C LYS A 31 -6.37 -2.03 17.17
N GLU A 32 -7.16 -3.08 16.98
CA GLU A 32 -7.75 -3.42 15.68
C GLU A 32 -8.52 -2.23 15.08
N SER A 33 -9.26 -1.50 15.93
CA SER A 33 -9.96 -0.27 15.52
C SER A 33 -9.02 0.82 15.00
N THR A 34 -7.79 0.92 15.54
CA THR A 34 -6.79 1.86 15.07
C THR A 34 -6.27 1.45 13.69
N VAL A 35 -5.94 0.17 13.50
CA VAL A 35 -5.53 -0.34 12.18
C VAL A 35 -6.64 -0.13 11.16
N LYS A 36 -7.89 -0.46 11.49
CA LYS A 36 -9.05 -0.22 10.63
C LYS A 36 -9.18 1.26 10.25
N MET A 37 -8.99 2.17 11.20
CA MET A 37 -9.03 3.60 10.94
C MET A 37 -7.91 4.05 9.97
N MET A 38 -6.71 3.45 10.05
CA MET A 38 -5.60 3.79 9.16
C MET A 38 -5.96 3.61 7.67
N HIS A 39 -6.66 2.54 7.33
CA HIS A 39 -7.06 2.25 5.95
C HIS A 39 -8.53 2.55 5.64
N THR A 40 -9.18 3.35 6.47
CA THR A 40 -10.49 3.93 6.15
C THR A 40 -10.28 5.19 5.29
N PRO A 41 -11.01 5.34 4.17
CA PRO A 41 -10.93 6.54 3.33
C PRO A 41 -11.18 7.82 4.11
N GLN A 42 -10.29 8.81 3.98
CA GLN A 42 -10.36 10.08 4.70
C GLN A 42 -10.64 11.28 3.78
N LEU A 43 -10.36 11.14 2.48
CA LEU A 43 -10.50 12.25 1.54
C LEU A 43 -11.96 12.47 1.12
N SER A 44 -12.38 13.72 1.04
CA SER A 44 -13.61 14.11 0.35
C SER A 44 -13.52 13.78 -1.15
N ALA A 45 -14.64 13.82 -1.86
CA ALA A 45 -14.66 13.61 -3.31
C ALA A 45 -13.74 14.60 -4.06
N GLU A 46 -13.75 15.87 -3.63
CA GLU A 46 -12.92 16.93 -4.22
C GLU A 46 -11.43 16.68 -3.95
N GLN A 47 -11.05 16.39 -2.69
CA GLN A 47 -9.68 16.08 -2.31
C GLN A 47 -9.17 14.83 -3.03
N ARG A 48 -10.02 13.82 -3.23
CA ARG A 48 -9.65 12.61 -3.96
C ARG A 48 -9.39 12.88 -5.43
N ASN A 49 -10.14 13.79 -6.06
CA ASN A 49 -9.90 14.16 -7.44
C ASN A 49 -8.52 14.83 -7.60
N SER A 50 -8.16 15.74 -6.71
CA SER A 50 -6.83 16.37 -6.67
C SER A 50 -5.73 15.34 -6.37
N TYR A 51 -5.90 14.49 -5.37
CA TYR A 51 -4.96 13.41 -5.02
C TYR A 51 -4.66 12.46 -6.18
N ASN A 52 -5.64 12.20 -7.06
CA ASN A 52 -5.53 11.29 -8.19
C ASN A 52 -5.21 12.01 -9.53
N ASP A 53 -4.96 13.30 -9.52
CA ASP A 53 -4.57 14.05 -10.71
C ASP A 53 -3.04 13.96 -10.90
N PRO A 54 -2.56 13.31 -11.98
CA PRO A 54 -1.12 13.20 -12.23
C PRO A 54 -0.43 14.56 -12.46
N ALA A 55 -1.18 15.60 -12.83
CA ALA A 55 -0.65 16.94 -12.99
C ALA A 55 -0.38 17.63 -11.63
N GLU A 56 -1.16 17.26 -10.60
CA GLU A 56 -1.03 17.81 -9.25
C GLU A 56 -0.12 16.94 -8.37
N ASP A 57 -0.22 15.59 -8.51
CA ASP A 57 0.61 14.65 -7.76
C ASP A 57 1.19 13.57 -8.68
N PRO A 58 2.48 13.69 -9.06
CA PRO A 58 3.16 12.70 -9.89
C PRO A 58 3.30 11.33 -9.21
N CYS A 59 3.03 11.23 -7.90
CA CYS A 59 3.02 9.98 -7.15
C CYS A 59 1.63 9.33 -7.07
N SER A 60 0.63 9.85 -7.81
CA SER A 60 -0.73 9.31 -7.82
C SER A 60 -0.76 7.84 -8.20
N PHE A 61 -1.50 7.06 -7.42
CA PHE A 61 -1.71 5.63 -7.64
C PHE A 61 -2.84 5.31 -8.63
N GLY A 62 -3.49 6.34 -9.17
CA GLY A 62 -4.62 6.22 -10.08
C GLY A 62 -5.98 6.44 -9.42
N LYS A 63 -7.01 6.65 -10.25
CA LYS A 63 -8.33 7.15 -9.83
C LYS A 63 -9.11 6.23 -8.87
N ALA A 64 -8.75 4.96 -8.81
CA ALA A 64 -9.41 3.99 -7.92
C ALA A 64 -8.88 4.05 -6.48
N TYR A 65 -7.77 4.75 -6.25
CA TYR A 65 -7.21 4.90 -4.91
C TYR A 65 -7.69 6.16 -4.19
N THR A 66 -7.63 6.12 -2.90
CA THR A 66 -7.83 7.23 -1.97
C THR A 66 -6.78 7.17 -0.87
N TYR A 67 -6.83 8.09 0.07
CA TYR A 67 -5.88 8.19 1.18
C TYR A 67 -6.56 7.97 2.53
N GLY A 68 -5.91 7.17 3.37
CA GLY A 68 -6.25 6.99 4.78
C GLY A 68 -5.30 7.79 5.69
N TYR A 69 -4.90 7.22 6.79
CA TYR A 69 -3.88 7.82 7.67
C TYR A 69 -2.49 7.24 7.33
N GLY A 70 -1.76 7.90 6.44
CA GLY A 70 -0.41 7.52 6.03
C GLY A 70 -0.35 6.36 5.01
N VAL A 71 -1.47 5.96 4.45
CA VAL A 71 -1.55 4.84 3.49
C VAL A 71 -2.52 5.17 2.35
N ARG A 72 -2.27 4.64 1.16
CA ARG A 72 -3.26 4.57 0.09
C ARG A 72 -4.25 3.45 0.36
N VAL A 73 -5.45 3.56 -0.17
CA VAL A 73 -6.51 2.55 -0.06
C VAL A 73 -7.20 2.40 -1.41
N LEU A 74 -7.31 1.18 -1.92
CA LEU A 74 -8.04 0.88 -3.16
C LEU A 74 -9.55 0.82 -2.87
N THR A 75 -10.31 1.72 -3.48
CA THR A 75 -11.77 1.83 -3.25
C THR A 75 -12.63 1.54 -4.48
N GLY A 76 -12.00 1.26 -5.61
CA GLY A 76 -12.69 0.99 -6.86
C GLY A 76 -11.86 0.11 -7.79
N THR A 77 -12.37 -0.12 -8.98
CA THR A 77 -11.66 -0.84 -10.03
C THR A 77 -10.96 0.11 -10.99
N GLN A 78 -9.83 -0.29 -11.51
CA GLN A 78 -9.12 0.41 -12.58
C GLN A 78 -8.44 -0.58 -13.52
N PRO A 79 -8.18 -0.22 -14.78
CA PRO A 79 -7.51 -1.09 -15.73
C PRO A 79 -6.16 -1.59 -15.19
N ASN A 80 -5.88 -2.88 -15.42
CA ASN A 80 -4.62 -3.55 -15.03
C ASN A 80 -4.35 -3.64 -13.52
N CYS A 81 -5.31 -3.30 -12.66
CA CYS A 81 -5.21 -3.51 -11.24
C CYS A 81 -5.61 -4.94 -10.89
N VAL A 82 -4.70 -5.69 -10.28
CA VAL A 82 -4.92 -7.08 -9.84
C VAL A 82 -5.30 -7.16 -8.36
N ALA A 83 -5.11 -6.07 -7.62
CA ALA A 83 -5.44 -6.00 -6.20
C ALA A 83 -6.96 -5.97 -5.97
N SER A 84 -7.39 -6.46 -4.82
CA SER A 84 -8.80 -6.43 -4.41
C SER A 84 -9.19 -5.06 -3.86
N ILE A 85 -10.45 -4.66 -4.04
CA ILE A 85 -10.99 -3.48 -3.33
C ILE A 85 -10.78 -3.68 -1.83
N GLY A 86 -10.19 -2.67 -1.18
CA GLY A 86 -9.76 -2.73 0.22
C GLY A 86 -8.27 -3.02 0.40
N GLU A 87 -7.50 -3.27 -0.68
CA GLU A 87 -6.03 -3.28 -0.59
C GLU A 87 -5.53 -1.93 -0.14
N TRP A 88 -4.52 -1.94 0.73
CA TRP A 88 -3.93 -0.74 1.27
C TRP A 88 -2.44 -0.89 1.52
N GLY A 89 -1.74 0.22 1.62
CA GLY A 89 -0.30 0.23 1.81
C GLY A 89 0.34 1.54 1.42
N TRP A 90 1.63 1.53 1.13
CA TRP A 90 2.35 2.70 0.65
C TRP A 90 3.58 2.32 -0.18
N SER A 91 4.15 3.32 -0.85
CA SER A 91 5.40 3.19 -1.60
C SER A 91 6.44 4.20 -1.13
N GLY A 92 7.71 3.91 -1.36
CA GLY A 92 8.81 4.85 -1.13
C GLY A 92 9.36 5.41 -2.43
N ALA A 93 9.87 6.64 -2.40
CA ALA A 93 10.45 7.32 -3.56
C ALA A 93 11.62 6.56 -4.22
N LEU A 94 12.28 5.67 -3.49
CA LEU A 94 13.36 4.82 -3.98
C LEU A 94 12.90 3.44 -4.45
N GLY A 95 11.58 3.23 -4.58
CA GLY A 95 11.03 2.01 -5.15
C GLY A 95 10.60 0.94 -4.16
N THR A 96 10.68 1.20 -2.88
CA THR A 96 10.10 0.29 -1.88
C THR A 96 8.58 0.26 -1.99
N TRP A 97 7.99 -0.89 -1.67
CA TRP A 97 6.55 -1.08 -1.74
C TRP A 97 6.07 -1.96 -0.59
N MET A 98 4.95 -1.59 -0.02
CA MET A 98 4.22 -2.39 0.96
C MET A 98 2.75 -2.43 0.58
N ALA A 99 2.16 -3.63 0.63
CA ALA A 99 0.75 -3.83 0.40
C ALA A 99 0.17 -4.90 1.33
N ILE A 100 -1.07 -4.68 1.73
CA ILE A 100 -1.90 -5.60 2.48
C ILE A 100 -3.24 -5.70 1.75
N ASP A 101 -3.60 -6.91 1.30
CA ASP A 101 -4.87 -7.23 0.66
C ASP A 101 -5.66 -8.21 1.55
N PRO A 102 -6.56 -7.71 2.39
CA PRO A 102 -7.32 -8.56 3.32
C PRO A 102 -8.21 -9.58 2.60
N ALA A 103 -8.73 -9.25 1.42
CA ALA A 103 -9.61 -10.14 0.66
C ALA A 103 -8.88 -11.38 0.12
N LYS A 104 -7.57 -11.28 -0.10
CA LYS A 104 -6.70 -12.38 -0.54
C LYS A 104 -5.90 -12.99 0.62
N ASN A 105 -6.06 -12.49 1.85
CA ASN A 105 -5.21 -12.84 3.00
C ASN A 105 -3.72 -12.72 2.64
N LEU A 106 -3.38 -11.69 1.90
CA LEU A 106 -2.05 -11.43 1.35
C LEU A 106 -1.48 -10.14 1.95
N PHE A 107 -0.22 -10.20 2.30
CA PHE A 107 0.60 -9.00 2.48
C PHE A 107 1.99 -9.24 1.93
N PHE A 108 2.65 -8.19 1.48
CA PHE A 108 4.03 -8.28 1.03
C PHE A 108 4.77 -6.96 1.22
N VAL A 109 6.09 -7.08 1.27
CA VAL A 109 7.03 -5.98 1.27
C VAL A 109 8.05 -6.22 0.17
N TYR A 110 8.25 -5.22 -0.66
CA TYR A 110 9.30 -5.20 -1.66
C TYR A 110 10.28 -4.06 -1.35
N ALA A 111 11.55 -4.39 -1.32
CA ALA A 111 12.62 -3.43 -1.05
C ALA A 111 13.58 -3.40 -2.22
N HIS A 112 13.75 -2.22 -2.79
CA HIS A 112 14.78 -1.95 -3.76
C HIS A 112 15.18 -0.48 -3.68
N GLN A 113 16.30 -0.13 -4.24
CA GLN A 113 16.79 1.24 -4.26
C GLN A 113 17.10 1.65 -5.70
N ASN A 114 16.13 2.30 -6.31
CA ASN A 114 16.24 2.79 -7.68
C ASN A 114 15.42 4.07 -7.84
N MET A 115 16.03 5.10 -8.41
CA MET A 115 15.38 6.38 -8.74
C MET A 115 15.10 6.51 -10.25
N SER A 116 15.28 5.44 -11.03
CA SER A 116 15.01 5.47 -12.46
C SER A 116 13.51 5.67 -12.72
N PRO A 117 13.13 6.45 -13.75
CA PRO A 117 11.74 6.55 -14.21
C PRO A 117 11.11 5.20 -14.59
N GLU A 118 11.92 4.22 -14.95
CA GLU A 118 11.47 2.85 -15.27
C GLU A 118 10.90 2.12 -14.04
N HIS A 119 11.17 2.62 -12.83
CA HIS A 119 10.62 2.08 -11.61
C HIS A 119 9.09 2.02 -11.63
N SER A 120 8.42 3.02 -12.19
CA SER A 120 6.95 3.08 -12.26
C SER A 120 6.34 1.95 -13.10
N SER A 121 7.07 1.37 -14.04
CA SER A 121 6.62 0.24 -14.86
C SER A 121 6.81 -1.12 -14.20
N PHE A 122 7.78 -1.23 -13.30
CA PHE A 122 8.14 -2.50 -12.65
C PHE A 122 7.09 -2.95 -11.60
N VAL A 123 6.55 -2.02 -10.83
CA VAL A 123 5.61 -2.35 -9.73
C VAL A 123 4.34 -3.05 -10.23
N PRO A 124 3.68 -2.63 -11.33
CA PRO A 124 2.55 -3.35 -11.89
C PRO A 124 2.89 -4.79 -12.30
N ASP A 125 4.08 -5.03 -12.85
CA ASP A 125 4.53 -6.39 -13.21
C ASP A 125 4.78 -7.25 -11.98
N LEU A 126 5.43 -6.69 -10.97
CA LEU A 126 5.63 -7.34 -9.67
C LEU A 126 4.30 -7.73 -9.02
N MET A 127 3.34 -6.80 -8.99
CA MET A 127 2.01 -7.05 -8.46
C MET A 127 1.33 -8.21 -9.19
N ARG A 128 1.33 -8.20 -10.53
CA ARG A 128 0.77 -9.29 -11.34
C ARG A 128 1.42 -10.63 -11.02
N ALA A 129 2.74 -10.69 -10.91
CA ALA A 129 3.46 -11.92 -10.58
C ALA A 129 3.10 -12.45 -9.18
N ILE A 130 3.01 -11.55 -8.17
CA ILE A 130 2.64 -11.93 -6.80
C ILE A 130 1.21 -12.47 -6.77
N TYR A 131 0.24 -11.76 -7.35
CA TYR A 131 -1.15 -12.19 -7.34
C TYR A 131 -1.38 -13.48 -8.13
N ALA A 132 -0.70 -13.67 -9.26
CA ALA A 132 -0.76 -14.92 -10.01
C ALA A 132 -0.15 -16.11 -9.25
N SER A 133 0.71 -15.88 -8.27
CA SER A 133 1.33 -16.97 -7.50
C SER A 133 0.45 -17.52 -6.37
N ILE A 134 -0.68 -16.86 -6.07
CA ILE A 134 -1.61 -17.26 -5.00
C ILE A 134 -2.95 -17.79 -5.54
N GLU A 135 -3.14 -17.80 -6.85
CA GLU A 135 -4.27 -18.45 -7.54
C GLU A 135 -3.99 -19.94 -7.76
#